data_4b039114fc0b662e3522da9b727b330e
#
_entry.id   4b039114fc0b662e3522da9b727b330e
#
_cell.length_a   1.000
_cell.length_b   1.000
_cell.length_c   1.000
_cell.angle_alpha   90.00
_cell.angle_beta   90.00
_cell.angle_gamma   90.00
#
_symmetry.space_group_name_H-M   'P 1'
#
loop_
_entity.id
_entity.type
_entity.pdbx_description
1 polymer ?
#
loop_
_entity_poly.entity_id
_entity_poly.type
_entity_poly.pdbx_seq_one_letter_code
_entity_poly.pdbx_strand_id
1 'polypeptide(L)' 'MVDLSKCGFATKQIHVGKHENSAGALTTPIYQTSTFEFASVEQGGRRFAGQEDGYIYTRLGNPTVTAVEEKVAAL' A
#
# COMPACT_ATOMS: atom_id res chain seq x y z
N MET A 1 -3.26 -0.25 -16.91
CA MET A 1 -2.51 -1.16 -16.01
C MET A 1 -2.48 -2.55 -16.63
N VAL A 2 -1.36 -3.23 -16.55
CA VAL A 2 -1.21 -4.59 -17.08
C VAL A 2 -1.95 -5.58 -16.17
N ASP A 3 -2.65 -6.53 -16.79
CA ASP A 3 -3.28 -7.62 -16.04
C ASP A 3 -2.21 -8.62 -15.60
N LEU A 4 -1.83 -8.56 -14.34
CA LEU A 4 -0.79 -9.40 -13.77
C LEU A 4 -1.28 -10.82 -13.44
N SER A 5 -2.59 -11.07 -13.45
CA SER A 5 -3.13 -12.39 -13.15
C SER A 5 -2.69 -13.46 -14.17
N LYS A 6 -2.41 -13.03 -15.40
CA LYS A 6 -1.96 -13.90 -16.51
C LYS A 6 -0.45 -13.93 -16.66
N CYS A 7 0.29 -13.21 -15.83
CA CYS A 7 1.74 -13.15 -15.90
C CYS A 7 2.39 -14.32 -15.15
N GLY A 8 3.63 -14.65 -15.51
CA GLY A 8 4.41 -15.67 -14.87
C GLY A 8 4.89 -15.27 -13.49
N PHE A 9 5.45 -16.21 -12.76
CA PHE A 9 5.92 -16.06 -11.38
C PHE A 9 6.94 -14.94 -11.23
N ALA A 10 7.96 -14.87 -12.11
CA ALA A 10 9.01 -13.84 -12.04
C ALA A 10 8.44 -12.43 -12.22
N THR A 11 7.52 -12.25 -13.17
CA THR A 11 6.87 -10.96 -13.40
C THR A 11 6.04 -10.54 -12.20
N LYS A 12 5.32 -11.46 -11.57
CA LYS A 12 4.54 -11.19 -10.36
C LYS A 12 5.42 -10.78 -9.19
N GLN A 13 6.59 -11.40 -9.02
CA GLN A 13 7.53 -11.02 -7.95
C GLN A 13 7.97 -9.56 -8.05
N ILE A 14 8.13 -9.06 -9.28
CA ILE A 14 8.65 -7.71 -9.51
C ILE A 14 7.52 -6.66 -9.49
N HIS A 15 6.39 -6.95 -10.10
CA HIS A 15 5.37 -5.93 -10.41
C HIS A 15 4.12 -5.96 -9.53
N VAL A 16 3.78 -7.08 -8.91
CA VAL A 16 2.61 -7.13 -8.01
C VAL A 16 2.85 -6.28 -6.77
N GLY A 17 1.82 -5.59 -6.30
CA GLY A 17 1.90 -4.71 -5.14
C GLY A 17 2.42 -3.32 -5.45
N LYS A 18 2.71 -3.02 -6.72
CA LYS A 18 3.13 -1.69 -7.14
C LYS A 18 1.92 -0.76 -7.25
N HIS A 19 1.90 0.27 -6.44
CA HIS A 19 0.86 1.30 -6.42
C HIS A 19 1.43 2.66 -6.82
N GLU A 20 0.56 3.55 -7.25
CA GLU A 20 0.93 4.93 -7.51
C GLU A 20 1.43 5.59 -6.23
N ASN A 21 2.42 6.47 -6.38
CA ASN A 21 2.94 7.28 -5.29
C ASN A 21 3.14 8.72 -5.76
N SER A 22 3.20 9.65 -4.81
CA SER A 22 3.23 11.08 -5.11
C SER A 22 4.45 11.52 -5.92
N ALA A 23 5.55 10.77 -5.84
CA ALA A 23 6.78 11.08 -6.56
C ALA A 23 6.90 10.34 -7.89
N GLY A 24 5.98 9.42 -8.20
CA GLY A 24 6.05 8.60 -9.41
C GLY A 24 7.20 7.60 -9.42
N ALA A 25 7.64 7.14 -8.24
CA ALA A 25 8.73 6.18 -8.15
C ALA A 25 8.34 4.85 -8.81
N LEU A 26 9.26 4.29 -9.59
CA LEU A 26 9.04 3.02 -10.27
C LEU A 26 9.01 1.84 -9.28
N THR A 27 9.89 1.88 -8.29
CA THR A 27 9.92 0.88 -7.22
C THR A 27 9.04 1.31 -6.05
N THR A 28 8.59 0.37 -5.23
CA THR A 28 7.78 0.68 -4.05
C THR A 28 8.60 1.48 -3.05
N PRO A 29 8.15 2.69 -2.67
CA PRO A 29 8.83 3.47 -1.63
C PRO A 29 8.81 2.76 -0.27
N ILE A 30 9.83 3.01 0.53
CA ILE A 30 9.88 2.55 1.91
C ILE A 30 9.30 3.64 2.80
N TYR A 31 8.12 3.39 3.36
CA TYR A 31 7.45 4.32 4.29
C TYR A 31 7.94 4.03 5.70
N GLN A 32 9.07 4.63 6.05
CA GLN A 32 9.72 4.44 7.35
C GLN A 32 9.10 5.38 8.39
N THR A 33 7.86 5.11 8.73
CA THR A 33 7.10 5.91 9.69
C THR A 33 6.26 5.01 10.59
N SER A 34 6.01 5.46 11.81
CA SER A 34 5.11 4.76 12.74
C SER A 34 3.66 5.21 12.57
N THR A 35 3.44 6.48 12.24
CA THR A 35 2.11 7.08 12.13
C THR A 35 1.94 7.78 10.81
N PHE A 36 0.68 8.03 10.43
CA PHE A 36 0.32 8.73 9.21
C PHE A 36 -0.53 9.96 9.53
N GLU A 37 -0.30 11.05 8.80
CA GLU A 37 -1.04 12.29 9.00
C GLU A 37 -2.45 12.20 8.41
N PHE A 38 -3.36 12.94 9.01
CA PHE A 38 -4.71 13.15 8.50
C PHE A 38 -4.84 14.58 8.02
N ALA A 39 -5.64 14.79 6.98
CA ALA A 39 -5.94 16.13 6.47
C ALA A 39 -6.80 16.93 7.46
N SER A 40 -7.59 16.24 8.29
CA SER A 40 -8.47 16.85 9.28
C SER A 40 -8.78 15.87 10.41
N VAL A 41 -9.32 16.39 11.51
CA VAL A 41 -9.81 15.57 12.62
C VAL A 41 -10.93 14.64 12.16
N GLU A 42 -11.80 15.14 11.30
CA GLU A 42 -12.91 14.37 10.72
C GLU A 42 -12.42 13.20 9.90
N GLN A 43 -11.36 13.38 9.10
CA GLN A 43 -10.75 12.29 8.34
C GLN A 43 -10.16 11.23 9.27
N GLY A 44 -9.47 11.64 10.32
CA GLY A 44 -8.94 10.72 11.33
C GLY A 44 -10.05 9.90 11.97
N GLY A 45 -11.15 10.54 12.34
CA GLY A 45 -12.32 9.87 12.89
C GLY A 45 -12.92 8.83 11.94
N ARG A 46 -13.03 9.17 10.65
CA ARG A 46 -13.54 8.24 9.63
C ARG A 46 -12.63 7.02 9.47
N ARG A 47 -11.32 7.20 9.46
CA ARG A 47 -10.38 6.08 9.35
C ARG A 47 -10.43 5.17 10.55
N PHE A 48 -10.49 5.72 11.77
CA PHE A 48 -10.62 4.93 12.99
C PHE A 48 -11.95 4.17 13.06
N ALA A 49 -13.01 4.74 12.51
CA ALA A 49 -14.32 4.10 12.47
C ALA A 49 -14.48 3.10 11.32
N GLY A 50 -13.50 2.98 10.44
CA GLY A 50 -13.56 2.11 9.27
C GLY A 50 -14.47 2.63 8.16
N GLN A 51 -14.84 3.92 8.20
CA GLN A 51 -15.71 4.54 7.19
C GLN A 51 -14.92 5.05 5.98
N GLU A 52 -13.61 5.18 6.09
CA GLU A 52 -12.71 5.61 5.03
C GLU A 52 -11.45 4.76 5.07
N ASP A 53 -11.01 4.27 3.92
CA ASP A 53 -9.75 3.54 3.83
C ASP A 53 -8.56 4.49 3.95
N GLY A 54 -7.52 4.03 4.59
CA GLY A 54 -6.28 4.77 4.73
C GLY A 54 -5.44 4.23 5.86
N TYR A 55 -4.19 4.68 5.90
CA TYR A 55 -3.25 4.24 6.91
C TYR A 55 -3.31 5.14 8.13
N ILE A 56 -3.17 4.57 9.30
CA ILE A 56 -3.22 5.24 10.60
C ILE A 56 -1.91 5.05 11.34
N TYR A 57 -1.47 3.81 11.46
CA TYR A 57 -0.32 3.41 12.26
C TYR A 57 0.31 2.17 11.65
N THR A 58 1.63 2.12 11.56
CA THR A 58 2.37 1.07 10.85
C THR A 58 2.03 -0.35 11.34
N ARG A 59 1.80 -0.54 12.63
CA ARG A 59 1.43 -1.86 13.17
C ARG A 59 0.10 -2.35 12.61
N LEU A 60 -0.81 -1.44 12.26
CA LEU A 60 -2.11 -1.76 11.67
C LEU A 60 -2.03 -1.89 10.15
N GLY A 61 -1.13 -1.16 9.53
CA GLY A 61 -0.92 -1.19 8.09
C GLY A 61 0.08 -0.15 7.64
N ASN A 62 0.82 -0.47 6.58
CA ASN A 62 1.81 0.42 5.98
C ASN A 62 1.90 0.08 4.50
N PRO A 63 1.95 1.09 3.59
CA PRO A 63 1.99 0.82 2.14
C PRO A 63 3.12 -0.11 1.70
N THR A 64 4.29 -0.02 2.32
CA THR A 64 5.43 -0.88 2.00
C THR A 64 5.14 -2.32 2.37
N VAL A 65 4.57 -2.55 3.56
CA VAL A 65 4.20 -3.90 4.02
C VAL A 65 3.04 -4.44 3.18
N THR A 66 2.06 -3.61 2.85
CA THR A 66 0.94 -3.99 1.98
C THR A 66 1.46 -4.49 0.62
N ALA A 67 2.46 -3.83 0.05
CA ALA A 67 3.06 -4.26 -1.21
C ALA A 67 3.67 -5.65 -1.10
N VAL A 68 4.35 -5.97 0.01
CA VAL A 68 4.92 -7.30 0.26
C VAL A 68 3.81 -8.33 0.42
N GLU A 69 2.78 -8.02 1.19
CA GLU A 69 1.63 -8.90 1.39
C GLU A 69 0.94 -9.24 0.07
N GLU A 70 0.73 -8.26 -0.79
CA GLU A 70 0.12 -8.46 -2.10
C GLU A 70 0.98 -9.33 -3.01
N LYS A 71 2.30 -9.14 -2.99
CA LYS A 71 3.23 -9.98 -3.75
C LYS A 71 3.15 -11.43 -3.33
N VAL A 72 3.23 -11.69 -2.04
CA VAL A 72 3.17 -13.06 -1.49
C VAL A 72 1.83 -13.70 -1.81
N ALA A 73 0.73 -12.97 -1.66
CA ALA A 73 -0.61 -13.48 -1.94
C ALA A 73 -0.79 -13.84 -3.42
N ALA A 74 -0.11 -13.14 -4.34
CA ALA A 74 -0.21 -13.37 -5.77
C ALA A 74 0.64 -14.56 -6.25
N LEU A 75 1.62 -15.00 -5.46
CA LEU A 75 2.50 -16.11 -5.78
C LEU A 75 1.93 -17.44 -5.26
#